data_723056e49d51879dcf09f2a2ccd16801
#
_entry.id   723056e49d51879dcf09f2a2ccd16801
#
_cell.length_a   1.000
_cell.length_b   1.000
_cell.length_c   1.000
_cell.angle_alpha   90.00
_cell.angle_beta   90.00
_cell.angle_gamma   90.00
#
_symmetry.space_group_name_H-M   'P 1'
#
loop_
_entity.id
_entity.type
_entity.pdbx_description
1 polymer ?
#
loop_
_entity_poly.entity_id
_entity_poly.type
_entity_poly.pdbx_seq_one_letter_code
_entity_poly.pdbx_strand_id
1 'polypeptide(L)'
;MALGVYPEVTLAEAREAHQAARKRLAAGVDPVADRKQQAIQTQSTFEQIARQWWGHWSPARSARHADYVLRRLEADVFPVLGKRPIEEIHTPELVKMTKAIEERGALDIAKRSLQTCGQVFRYAIAHGHATRNPATEIRPGDILMVRKKQNYARLDAKELPALLRHIEVYQGSSVTRLAMKLMAMTFVRTSELIGARWDELDLDNARWDIPGSRMKMKTPHIVPLSRQAVQLLRNLHTLTGHRALLFPGDRNHEKPMSNNTILKALERMGYKGRMTGHGFRGIASTVLHEQGWPHEHIELQLAHQERDDTSAAYNHALYLKPRANMMQWWSDYLDRCVAGASVTSFHKDAA
;
A
#
# COMPACT_ATOMS: atom_id res chain seq x y z
N MET A 1 9.49 13.88 -50.53
CA MET A 1 8.31 13.16 -50.00
C MET A 1 7.64 12.45 -51.16
N ALA A 2 7.49 11.13 -51.19
CA ALA A 2 6.73 10.39 -52.19
C ALA A 2 5.22 10.57 -51.92
N LEU A 3 4.44 10.83 -52.98
CA LEU A 3 3.01 11.10 -52.90
C LEU A 3 2.14 9.91 -53.31
N GLY A 4 2.76 8.81 -53.72
CA GLY A 4 2.12 7.59 -54.18
C GLY A 4 2.70 7.08 -55.50
N VAL A 5 2.24 5.91 -55.95
CA VAL A 5 2.68 5.28 -57.21
C VAL A 5 1.48 5.22 -58.18
N TYR A 6 1.70 5.57 -59.43
CA TYR A 6 0.70 5.43 -60.50
C TYR A 6 0.56 3.93 -60.85
N PRO A 7 -0.64 3.39 -61.13
CA PRO A 7 -1.95 4.07 -61.23
C PRO A 7 -2.76 4.14 -59.92
N GLU A 8 -2.22 3.68 -58.76
CA GLU A 8 -2.91 3.66 -57.46
C GLU A 8 -3.22 5.08 -56.98
N VAL A 9 -2.35 6.06 -57.29
CA VAL A 9 -2.58 7.49 -57.04
C VAL A 9 -2.61 8.22 -58.37
N THR A 10 -3.73 8.84 -58.68
CA THR A 10 -3.92 9.63 -59.90
C THR A 10 -3.12 10.94 -59.86
N LEU A 11 -2.88 11.56 -61.01
CA LEU A 11 -2.20 12.85 -61.13
C LEU A 11 -2.95 13.98 -60.37
N ALA A 12 -4.29 13.91 -60.35
CA ALA A 12 -5.11 14.87 -59.62
C ALA A 12 -4.90 14.74 -58.10
N GLU A 13 -4.98 13.53 -57.55
CA GLU A 13 -4.73 13.23 -56.10
C GLU A 13 -3.30 13.61 -55.71
N ALA A 14 -2.31 13.32 -56.54
CA ALA A 14 -0.92 13.72 -56.29
C ALA A 14 -0.74 15.24 -56.23
N ARG A 15 -1.45 16.00 -57.08
CA ARG A 15 -1.44 17.47 -57.06
C ARG A 15 -2.10 18.03 -55.81
N GLU A 16 -3.23 17.48 -55.39
CA GLU A 16 -3.90 17.86 -54.14
C GLU A 16 -3.02 17.59 -52.92
N ALA A 17 -2.42 16.39 -52.83
CA ALA A 17 -1.50 16.01 -51.75
C ALA A 17 -0.26 16.92 -51.71
N HIS A 18 0.29 17.32 -52.90
CA HIS A 18 1.39 18.26 -52.97
C HIS A 18 0.99 19.66 -52.49
N GLN A 19 -0.20 20.13 -52.88
CA GLN A 19 -0.71 21.44 -52.46
C GLN A 19 -0.99 21.48 -50.97
N ALA A 20 -1.53 20.40 -50.37
CA ALA A 20 -1.72 20.25 -48.95
C ALA A 20 -0.37 20.26 -48.18
N ALA A 21 0.63 19.55 -48.70
CA ALA A 21 1.98 19.55 -48.10
C ALA A 21 2.62 20.95 -48.15
N ARG A 22 2.46 21.70 -49.22
CA ARG A 22 2.94 23.08 -49.33
C ARG A 22 2.25 24.02 -48.34
N LYS A 23 0.94 23.90 -48.16
CA LYS A 23 0.21 24.69 -47.15
C LYS A 23 0.73 24.42 -45.73
N ARG A 24 1.00 23.16 -45.39
CA ARG A 24 1.58 22.78 -44.06
C ARG A 24 2.99 23.35 -43.88
N LEU A 25 3.82 23.27 -44.93
CA LEU A 25 5.17 23.84 -44.89
C LEU A 25 5.14 25.37 -44.71
N ALA A 26 4.21 26.06 -45.41
CA ALA A 26 4.01 27.49 -45.23
C ALA A 26 3.49 27.88 -43.84
N ALA A 27 2.81 26.97 -43.16
CA ALA A 27 2.40 27.10 -41.75
C ALA A 27 3.50 26.70 -40.75
N GLY A 28 4.74 26.42 -41.22
CA GLY A 28 5.88 26.05 -40.35
C GLY A 28 5.91 24.58 -39.91
N VAL A 29 5.05 23.73 -40.48
CA VAL A 29 4.98 22.30 -40.14
C VAL A 29 5.71 21.49 -41.22
N ASP A 30 6.73 20.71 -40.87
CA ASP A 30 7.39 19.78 -41.79
C ASP A 30 6.46 18.58 -42.08
N PRO A 31 5.98 18.43 -43.35
CA PRO A 31 5.03 17.37 -43.70
C PRO A 31 5.61 15.95 -43.59
N VAL A 32 6.94 15.80 -43.66
CA VAL A 32 7.61 14.50 -43.52
C VAL A 32 7.69 14.11 -42.06
N ALA A 33 8.07 15.04 -41.20
CA ALA A 33 8.10 14.86 -39.76
C ALA A 33 6.69 14.57 -39.20
N ASP A 34 5.69 15.34 -39.65
CA ASP A 34 4.28 15.16 -39.24
C ASP A 34 3.74 13.78 -39.67
N ARG A 35 4.00 13.34 -40.89
CA ARG A 35 3.60 12.01 -41.36
C ARG A 35 4.29 10.87 -40.59
N LYS A 36 5.56 11.04 -40.26
CA LYS A 36 6.30 10.07 -39.42
C LYS A 36 5.74 10.01 -38.01
N GLN A 37 5.41 11.17 -37.47
CA GLN A 37 4.79 11.26 -36.12
C GLN A 37 3.40 10.59 -36.10
N GLN A 38 2.56 10.86 -37.13
CA GLN A 38 1.25 10.21 -37.27
C GLN A 38 1.37 8.69 -37.41
N ALA A 39 2.34 8.20 -38.21
CA ALA A 39 2.60 6.77 -38.33
C ALA A 39 3.02 6.11 -37.00
N ILE A 40 3.85 6.78 -36.19
CA ILE A 40 4.24 6.33 -34.87
C ILE A 40 3.00 6.29 -33.95
N GLN A 41 2.17 7.32 -33.96
CA GLN A 41 0.95 7.39 -33.13
C GLN A 41 -0.04 6.28 -33.50
N THR A 42 -0.25 6.02 -34.79
CA THR A 42 -1.19 4.99 -35.26
C THR A 42 -0.70 3.56 -34.99
N GLN A 43 0.62 3.34 -34.94
CA GLN A 43 1.21 2.02 -34.69
C GLN A 43 1.39 1.67 -33.20
N SER A 44 1.38 2.64 -32.29
CA SER A 44 1.64 2.41 -30.86
C SER A 44 0.37 1.99 -30.13
N THR A 45 0.27 0.71 -29.78
CA THR A 45 -0.87 0.20 -29.00
C THR A 45 -0.79 0.62 -27.53
N PHE A 46 -1.95 0.70 -26.87
CA PHE A 46 -2.01 1.01 -25.43
C PHE A 46 -1.15 0.06 -24.60
N GLU A 47 -1.17 -1.25 -24.85
CA GLU A 47 -0.38 -2.23 -24.11
C GLU A 47 1.12 -2.01 -24.29
N GLN A 48 1.59 -1.74 -25.50
CA GLN A 48 3.01 -1.45 -25.75
C GLN A 48 3.48 -0.24 -24.93
N ILE A 49 2.71 0.84 -24.98
CA ILE A 49 3.04 2.06 -24.23
C ILE A 49 2.92 1.85 -22.72
N ALA A 50 1.91 1.11 -22.26
CA ALA A 50 1.74 0.80 -20.84
C ALA A 50 2.89 -0.04 -20.28
N ARG A 51 3.43 -0.99 -21.07
CA ARG A 51 4.60 -1.79 -20.66
C ARG A 51 5.89 -0.95 -20.65
N GLN A 52 6.07 -0.02 -21.60
CA GLN A 52 7.17 0.95 -21.58
C GLN A 52 7.07 1.87 -20.35
N TRP A 53 5.89 2.44 -20.10
CA TRP A 53 5.62 3.23 -18.90
C TRP A 53 5.93 2.44 -17.63
N TRP A 54 5.47 1.18 -17.54
CA TRP A 54 5.71 0.34 -16.37
C TRP A 54 7.21 0.08 -16.17
N GLY A 55 7.97 -0.18 -17.23
CA GLY A 55 9.42 -0.33 -17.17
C GLY A 55 10.14 0.90 -16.61
N HIS A 56 9.67 2.10 -16.98
CA HIS A 56 10.19 3.36 -16.45
C HIS A 56 9.76 3.63 -14.99
N TRP A 57 8.49 3.33 -14.67
CA TRP A 57 7.89 3.67 -13.39
C TRP A 57 8.23 2.68 -12.26
N SER A 58 8.38 1.39 -12.57
CA SER A 58 8.49 0.30 -11.58
C SER A 58 9.78 0.31 -10.76
N PRO A 59 10.98 0.72 -11.25
CA PRO A 59 12.21 0.68 -10.46
C PRO A 59 12.18 1.53 -9.19
N ALA A 60 11.38 2.61 -9.19
CA ALA A 60 11.21 3.47 -8.01
C ALA A 60 10.18 2.95 -6.99
N ARG A 61 9.63 1.76 -7.20
CA ARG A 61 8.54 1.16 -6.38
C ARG A 61 8.98 -0.16 -5.75
N SER A 62 8.23 -0.62 -4.73
CA SER A 62 8.44 -1.97 -4.23
C SER A 62 8.03 -2.99 -5.30
N ALA A 63 8.81 -4.06 -5.45
CA ALA A 63 8.54 -5.12 -6.43
C ALA A 63 7.09 -5.65 -6.35
N ARG A 64 6.57 -5.83 -5.14
CA ARG A 64 5.19 -6.26 -4.91
C ARG A 64 4.16 -5.25 -5.45
N HIS A 65 4.39 -3.94 -5.27
CA HIS A 65 3.47 -2.92 -5.77
C HIS A 65 3.51 -2.84 -7.29
N ALA A 66 4.71 -2.90 -7.88
CA ALA A 66 4.89 -2.92 -9.33
C ALA A 66 4.20 -4.12 -9.98
N ASP A 67 4.35 -5.32 -9.40
CA ASP A 67 3.68 -6.55 -9.83
C ASP A 67 2.13 -6.42 -9.76
N TYR A 68 1.59 -5.87 -8.68
CA TYR A 68 0.14 -5.64 -8.57
C TYR A 68 -0.41 -4.66 -9.62
N VAL A 69 0.36 -3.63 -9.99
CA VAL A 69 -0.05 -2.68 -11.02
C VAL A 69 -0.07 -3.37 -12.38
N LEU A 70 0.97 -4.13 -12.72
CA LEU A 70 1.05 -4.84 -14.00
C LEU A 70 -0.07 -5.87 -14.13
N ARG A 71 -0.25 -6.73 -13.12
CA ARG A 71 -1.33 -7.75 -13.13
C ARG A 71 -2.72 -7.14 -13.29
N ARG A 72 -2.95 -5.97 -12.73
CA ARG A 72 -4.21 -5.25 -12.89
C ARG A 72 -4.39 -4.74 -14.33
N LEU A 73 -3.33 -4.23 -14.95
CA LEU A 73 -3.36 -3.85 -16.35
C LEU A 73 -3.65 -5.07 -17.24
N GLU A 74 -2.98 -6.19 -17.00
CA GLU A 74 -3.14 -7.44 -17.75
C GLU A 74 -4.53 -8.05 -17.58
N ALA A 75 -5.08 -8.04 -16.36
CA ALA A 75 -6.37 -8.67 -16.09
C ALA A 75 -7.57 -7.81 -16.51
N ASP A 76 -7.48 -6.48 -16.37
CA ASP A 76 -8.66 -5.62 -16.41
C ASP A 76 -8.60 -4.57 -17.55
N VAL A 77 -7.42 -4.15 -17.98
CA VAL A 77 -7.27 -3.06 -18.95
C VAL A 77 -6.88 -3.58 -20.33
N PHE A 78 -5.86 -4.41 -20.43
CA PHE A 78 -5.36 -4.92 -21.73
C PHE A 78 -6.40 -5.72 -22.52
N PRO A 79 -7.29 -6.51 -21.91
CA PRO A 79 -8.35 -7.20 -22.67
C PRO A 79 -9.29 -6.25 -23.42
N VAL A 80 -9.45 -5.02 -22.92
CA VAL A 80 -10.37 -4.01 -23.51
C VAL A 80 -9.63 -3.02 -24.40
N LEU A 81 -8.50 -2.48 -23.93
CA LEU A 81 -7.80 -1.36 -24.57
C LEU A 81 -6.45 -1.75 -25.16
N GLY A 82 -5.87 -2.89 -24.77
CA GLY A 82 -4.47 -3.23 -25.02
C GLY A 82 -4.06 -3.19 -26.50
N LYS A 83 -4.89 -3.72 -27.37
CA LYS A 83 -4.62 -3.81 -28.82
C LYS A 83 -4.99 -2.53 -29.62
N ARG A 84 -5.65 -1.57 -28.96
CA ARG A 84 -6.06 -0.33 -29.62
C ARG A 84 -4.87 0.64 -29.75
N PRO A 85 -4.76 1.38 -30.87
CA PRO A 85 -3.86 2.52 -30.93
C PRO A 85 -4.18 3.50 -29.81
N ILE A 86 -3.15 3.93 -29.05
CA ILE A 86 -3.37 4.74 -27.83
C ILE A 86 -4.01 6.10 -28.16
N GLU A 87 -3.69 6.68 -29.31
CA GLU A 87 -4.25 7.95 -29.79
C GLU A 87 -5.74 7.88 -30.09
N GLU A 88 -6.25 6.70 -30.47
CA GLU A 88 -7.65 6.48 -30.83
C GLU A 88 -8.56 6.15 -29.64
N ILE A 89 -8.00 6.03 -28.44
CA ILE A 89 -8.79 5.72 -27.24
C ILE A 89 -9.43 7.01 -26.73
N HIS A 90 -10.75 6.99 -26.57
CA HIS A 90 -11.56 8.10 -26.11
C HIS A 90 -12.15 7.86 -24.71
N THR A 91 -12.64 8.92 -24.11
CA THR A 91 -13.27 8.93 -22.78
C THR A 91 -14.35 7.85 -22.59
N PRO A 92 -15.30 7.64 -23.54
CA PRO A 92 -16.34 6.60 -23.37
C PRO A 92 -15.80 5.18 -23.22
N GLU A 93 -14.66 4.86 -23.84
CA GLU A 93 -14.05 3.52 -23.73
C GLU A 93 -13.43 3.29 -22.36
N LEU A 94 -12.80 4.31 -21.80
CA LEU A 94 -12.32 4.26 -20.41
C LEU A 94 -13.47 4.12 -19.42
N VAL A 95 -14.58 4.83 -19.64
CA VAL A 95 -15.79 4.70 -18.84
C VAL A 95 -16.35 3.27 -18.93
N LYS A 96 -16.49 2.72 -20.13
CA LYS A 96 -16.99 1.35 -20.34
C LYS A 96 -16.11 0.31 -19.62
N MET A 97 -14.78 0.39 -19.78
CA MET A 97 -13.82 -0.48 -19.08
C MET A 97 -13.96 -0.35 -17.58
N THR A 98 -14.02 0.87 -17.06
CA THR A 98 -14.11 1.13 -15.62
C THR A 98 -15.42 0.62 -15.03
N LYS A 99 -16.56 0.78 -15.74
CA LYS A 99 -17.88 0.25 -15.37
C LYS A 99 -17.91 -1.27 -15.33
N ALA A 100 -17.33 -1.95 -16.31
CA ALA A 100 -17.25 -3.40 -16.31
C ALA A 100 -16.49 -3.96 -15.10
N ILE A 101 -15.45 -3.26 -14.63
CA ILE A 101 -14.75 -3.63 -13.39
C ILE A 101 -15.62 -3.36 -12.15
N GLU A 102 -16.39 -2.28 -12.13
CA GLU A 102 -17.33 -1.96 -11.04
C GLU A 102 -18.45 -2.99 -10.94
N GLU A 103 -19.09 -3.38 -12.05
CA GLU A 103 -20.16 -4.37 -12.11
C GLU A 103 -19.75 -5.72 -11.51
N ARG A 104 -18.48 -6.07 -11.60
CA ARG A 104 -17.87 -7.24 -10.96
C ARG A 104 -17.70 -7.07 -9.43
N GLY A 105 -18.09 -5.94 -8.86
CA GLY A 105 -17.94 -5.60 -7.43
C GLY A 105 -16.56 -5.09 -7.04
N ALA A 106 -15.67 -4.83 -8.00
CA ALA A 106 -14.27 -4.46 -7.76
C ALA A 106 -14.02 -2.95 -7.85
N LEU A 107 -14.82 -2.14 -7.14
CA LEU A 107 -14.83 -0.68 -7.20
C LEU A 107 -13.44 -0.03 -7.00
N ASP A 108 -12.67 -0.53 -6.04
CA ASP A 108 -11.32 -0.01 -5.75
C ASP A 108 -10.35 -0.29 -6.92
N ILE A 109 -10.51 -1.43 -7.57
CA ILE A 109 -9.72 -1.81 -8.76
C ILE A 109 -10.13 -0.92 -9.93
N ALA A 110 -11.43 -0.68 -10.15
CA ALA A 110 -11.93 0.22 -11.19
C ALA A 110 -11.29 1.61 -11.08
N LYS A 111 -11.34 2.21 -9.89
CA LYS A 111 -10.74 3.53 -9.62
C LYS A 111 -9.23 3.55 -9.88
N ARG A 112 -8.52 2.52 -9.40
CA ARG A 112 -7.06 2.42 -9.57
C ARG A 112 -6.66 2.14 -11.01
N SER A 113 -7.44 1.37 -11.76
CA SER A 113 -7.21 1.12 -13.19
C SER A 113 -7.34 2.41 -14.00
N LEU A 114 -8.39 3.18 -13.77
CA LEU A 114 -8.56 4.49 -14.41
C LEU A 114 -7.40 5.44 -14.09
N GLN A 115 -6.98 5.50 -12.82
CA GLN A 115 -5.83 6.31 -12.42
C GLN A 115 -4.54 5.87 -13.11
N THR A 116 -4.32 4.56 -13.27
CA THR A 116 -3.16 4.01 -13.97
C THR A 116 -3.21 4.33 -15.46
N CYS A 117 -4.37 4.21 -16.12
CA CYS A 117 -4.55 4.64 -17.51
C CYS A 117 -4.14 6.11 -17.69
N GLY A 118 -4.57 6.99 -16.79
CA GLY A 118 -4.17 8.39 -16.83
C GLY A 118 -2.65 8.62 -16.70
N GLN A 119 -1.94 7.75 -15.99
CA GLN A 119 -0.47 7.79 -15.91
C GLN A 119 0.17 7.33 -17.24
N VAL A 120 -0.37 6.27 -17.82
CA VAL A 120 0.08 5.76 -19.14
C VAL A 120 -0.12 6.81 -20.22
N PHE A 121 -1.28 7.48 -20.28
CA PHE A 121 -1.52 8.55 -21.24
C PHE A 121 -0.57 9.74 -21.03
N ARG A 122 -0.27 10.15 -19.81
CA ARG A 122 0.73 11.21 -19.56
C ARG A 122 2.11 10.83 -20.08
N TYR A 123 2.51 9.58 -19.89
CA TYR A 123 3.75 9.06 -20.45
C TYR A 123 3.71 9.06 -21.98
N ALA A 124 2.61 8.61 -22.57
CA ALA A 124 2.40 8.62 -24.03
C ALA A 124 2.53 10.02 -24.62
N ILE A 125 1.92 11.03 -24.00
CA ILE A 125 2.01 12.43 -24.44
C ILE A 125 3.46 12.93 -24.38
N ALA A 126 4.15 12.68 -23.28
CA ALA A 126 5.55 13.10 -23.11
C ALA A 126 6.50 12.48 -24.14
N HIS A 127 6.15 11.31 -24.71
CA HIS A 127 6.93 10.60 -25.73
C HIS A 127 6.37 10.72 -27.15
N GLY A 128 5.35 11.57 -27.37
CA GLY A 128 4.80 11.84 -28.69
C GLY A 128 3.91 10.72 -29.27
N HIS A 129 3.44 9.79 -28.43
CA HIS A 129 2.55 8.70 -28.83
C HIS A 129 1.07 9.04 -28.71
N ALA A 130 0.73 10.11 -28.00
CA ALA A 130 -0.62 10.63 -27.87
C ALA A 130 -0.61 12.15 -27.73
N THR A 131 -1.72 12.79 -28.14
CA THR A 131 -1.90 14.25 -28.05
C THR A 131 -2.76 14.66 -26.87
N ARG A 132 -3.57 13.74 -26.33
CA ARG A 132 -4.50 14.00 -25.22
C ARG A 132 -4.57 12.85 -24.22
N ASN A 133 -5.05 13.19 -23.03
CA ASN A 133 -5.28 12.21 -21.96
C ASN A 133 -6.78 12.14 -21.63
N PRO A 134 -7.54 11.18 -22.20
CA PRO A 134 -8.98 11.07 -21.98
C PRO A 134 -9.35 10.70 -20.53
N ALA A 135 -8.42 10.18 -19.74
CA ALA A 135 -8.67 9.88 -18.34
C ALA A 135 -8.78 11.13 -17.46
N THR A 136 -8.28 12.30 -17.90
CA THR A 136 -8.40 13.57 -17.15
C THR A 136 -9.79 14.17 -17.21
N GLU A 137 -10.58 13.80 -18.23
CA GLU A 137 -11.96 14.23 -18.40
C GLU A 137 -12.93 13.51 -17.44
N ILE A 138 -12.45 12.43 -16.80
CA ILE A 138 -13.28 11.57 -15.93
C ILE A 138 -13.00 11.89 -14.46
N ARG A 139 -14.02 12.35 -13.75
CA ARG A 139 -14.01 12.35 -12.29
C ARG A 139 -14.59 11.01 -11.82
N PRO A 140 -13.83 10.19 -11.07
CA PRO A 140 -14.32 8.88 -10.63
C PRO A 140 -15.66 8.93 -9.89
N GLY A 141 -15.95 10.01 -9.17
CA GLY A 141 -17.22 10.19 -8.46
C GLY A 141 -18.43 10.39 -9.36
N ASP A 142 -18.23 10.80 -10.63
CA ASP A 142 -19.33 11.03 -11.58
C ASP A 142 -19.76 9.73 -12.28
N ILE A 143 -18.88 8.73 -12.32
CA ILE A 143 -19.11 7.48 -13.04
C ILE A 143 -19.15 6.24 -12.16
N LEU A 144 -18.52 6.26 -11.00
CA LEU A 144 -18.42 5.13 -10.06
C LEU A 144 -19.26 5.38 -8.82
N MET A 145 -19.83 4.31 -8.26
CA MET A 145 -20.51 4.40 -6.96
C MET A 145 -19.58 4.94 -5.88
N VAL A 146 -20.07 5.87 -5.09
CA VAL A 146 -19.33 6.42 -3.95
C VAL A 146 -19.40 5.42 -2.80
N ARG A 147 -18.31 4.70 -2.56
CA ARG A 147 -18.20 3.86 -1.37
C ARG A 147 -17.85 4.75 -0.17
N LYS A 148 -18.67 4.72 0.88
CA LYS A 148 -18.29 5.31 2.16
C LYS A 148 -16.98 4.66 2.62
N LYS A 149 -15.97 5.48 2.90
CA LYS A 149 -14.69 5.01 3.44
C LYS A 149 -14.97 4.31 4.78
N GLN A 150 -14.80 3.00 4.82
CA GLN A 150 -14.82 2.26 6.08
C GLN A 150 -13.39 2.20 6.63
N ASN A 151 -13.23 2.59 7.88
CA ASN A 151 -11.98 2.35 8.59
C ASN A 151 -11.75 0.83 8.73
N TYR A 152 -10.50 0.43 8.92
CA TYR A 152 -10.21 -0.96 9.26
C TYR A 152 -11.03 -1.38 10.47
N ALA A 153 -11.66 -2.57 10.37
CA ALA A 153 -12.44 -3.12 11.46
C ALA A 153 -11.56 -3.26 12.71
N ARG A 154 -12.00 -2.65 13.78
CA ARG A 154 -11.41 -2.73 15.11
C ARG A 154 -12.51 -2.91 16.14
N LEU A 155 -12.21 -3.63 17.20
CA LEU A 155 -13.08 -3.75 18.36
C LEU A 155 -13.08 -2.45 19.18
N ASP A 156 -14.13 -2.27 19.95
CA ASP A 156 -14.13 -1.31 21.05
C ASP A 156 -13.14 -1.76 22.16
N ALA A 157 -12.61 -0.82 22.92
CA ALA A 157 -11.71 -1.13 24.05
C ALA A 157 -12.36 -2.09 25.07
N LYS A 158 -13.68 -2.03 25.23
CA LYS A 158 -14.46 -2.93 26.10
C LYS A 158 -14.43 -4.39 25.67
N GLU A 159 -14.20 -4.66 24.38
CA GLU A 159 -14.14 -6.01 23.83
C GLU A 159 -12.71 -6.60 23.83
N LEU A 160 -11.70 -5.75 24.11
CA LEU A 160 -10.29 -6.16 24.15
C LEU A 160 -10.03 -7.31 25.15
N PRO A 161 -10.58 -7.31 26.37
CA PRO A 161 -10.39 -8.42 27.31
C PRO A 161 -10.83 -9.78 26.76
N ALA A 162 -11.95 -9.83 26.06
CA ALA A 162 -12.44 -11.07 25.44
C ALA A 162 -11.51 -11.54 24.32
N LEU A 163 -11.06 -10.62 23.45
CA LEU A 163 -10.10 -10.93 22.39
C LEU A 163 -8.80 -11.50 22.95
N LEU A 164 -8.24 -10.88 23.99
CA LEU A 164 -6.98 -11.33 24.61
C LEU A 164 -7.12 -12.74 25.19
N ARG A 165 -8.22 -13.03 25.91
CA ARG A 165 -8.49 -14.38 26.40
C ARG A 165 -8.64 -15.41 25.27
N HIS A 166 -9.29 -15.06 24.16
CA HIS A 166 -9.36 -15.96 23.00
C HIS A 166 -7.99 -16.20 22.36
N ILE A 167 -7.10 -15.19 22.36
CA ILE A 167 -5.71 -15.37 21.90
C ILE A 167 -4.95 -16.34 22.82
N GLU A 168 -5.15 -16.28 24.16
CA GLU A 168 -4.49 -17.19 25.10
C GLU A 168 -4.84 -18.67 24.82
N VAL A 169 -6.09 -18.95 24.49
CA VAL A 169 -6.59 -20.31 24.25
C VAL A 169 -6.61 -20.70 22.77
N TYR A 170 -6.00 -19.91 21.89
CA TYR A 170 -5.99 -20.18 20.46
C TYR A 170 -5.34 -21.53 20.13
N GLN A 171 -6.11 -22.43 19.49
CA GLN A 171 -5.72 -23.83 19.22
C GLN A 171 -4.88 -24.01 17.93
N GLY A 172 -4.47 -22.93 17.26
CA GLY A 172 -3.57 -23.01 16.11
C GLY A 172 -2.09 -23.05 16.50
N SER A 173 -1.22 -22.75 15.53
CA SER A 173 0.23 -22.71 15.77
C SER A 173 0.62 -21.83 16.96
N SER A 174 1.49 -22.33 17.84
CA SER A 174 2.05 -21.58 18.97
C SER A 174 2.78 -20.31 18.51
N VAL A 175 3.49 -20.38 17.36
CA VAL A 175 4.17 -19.24 16.77
C VAL A 175 3.15 -18.16 16.34
N THR A 176 2.01 -18.55 15.78
CA THR A 176 0.93 -17.61 15.43
C THR A 176 0.30 -16.97 16.66
N ARG A 177 0.10 -17.74 17.73
CA ARG A 177 -0.41 -17.23 19.01
C ARG A 177 0.55 -16.20 19.61
N LEU A 178 1.84 -16.51 19.66
CA LEU A 178 2.87 -15.58 20.15
C LEU A 178 2.98 -14.33 19.28
N ALA A 179 2.81 -14.46 17.95
CA ALA A 179 2.77 -13.32 17.03
C ALA A 179 1.59 -12.37 17.35
N MET A 180 0.40 -12.90 17.62
CA MET A 180 -0.77 -12.08 18.00
C MET A 180 -0.56 -11.41 19.36
N LYS A 181 0.03 -12.09 20.33
CA LYS A 181 0.36 -11.52 21.65
C LYS A 181 1.38 -10.39 21.51
N LEU A 182 2.47 -10.61 20.78
CA LEU A 182 3.47 -9.57 20.53
C LEU A 182 2.89 -8.38 19.76
N MET A 183 2.00 -8.64 18.79
CA MET A 183 1.28 -7.58 18.10
C MET A 183 0.41 -6.74 19.03
N ALA A 184 -0.28 -7.36 19.98
CA ALA A 184 -1.07 -6.64 20.98
C ALA A 184 -0.18 -5.78 21.88
N MET A 185 0.98 -6.30 22.31
CA MET A 185 1.91 -5.60 23.20
C MET A 185 2.64 -4.44 22.53
N THR A 186 3.04 -4.58 21.25
CA THR A 186 3.90 -3.62 20.55
C THR A 186 3.16 -2.75 19.57
N PHE A 187 1.98 -3.15 19.13
CA PHE A 187 1.11 -2.56 18.12
C PHE A 187 1.85 -2.03 16.88
N VAL A 188 2.96 -2.66 16.49
CA VAL A 188 3.66 -2.44 15.22
C VAL A 188 2.79 -2.86 14.03
N ARG A 189 3.14 -2.47 12.79
CA ARG A 189 2.39 -2.93 11.61
C ARG A 189 2.58 -4.43 11.38
N THR A 190 1.55 -5.09 10.86
CA THR A 190 1.60 -6.54 10.56
C THR A 190 2.84 -6.91 9.73
N SER A 191 3.19 -6.10 8.72
CA SER A 191 4.37 -6.35 7.90
C SER A 191 5.69 -6.20 8.67
N GLU A 192 5.75 -5.31 9.64
CA GLU A 192 6.90 -5.10 10.53
C GLU A 192 7.05 -6.30 11.46
N LEU A 193 5.94 -6.76 12.07
CA LEU A 193 5.93 -7.91 12.96
C LEU A 193 6.36 -9.20 12.26
N ILE A 194 5.65 -9.58 11.18
CA ILE A 194 5.90 -10.89 10.53
C ILE A 194 7.28 -10.99 9.90
N GLY A 195 7.85 -9.86 9.47
CA GLY A 195 9.20 -9.81 8.91
C GLY A 195 10.29 -9.60 9.97
N ALA A 196 9.97 -9.62 11.27
CA ALA A 196 10.93 -9.42 12.35
C ALA A 196 12.04 -10.47 12.34
N ARG A 197 13.26 -10.03 12.62
CA ARG A 197 14.47 -10.86 12.65
C ARG A 197 15.08 -10.84 14.04
N TRP A 198 15.74 -11.93 14.41
CA TRP A 198 16.39 -12.04 15.72
C TRP A 198 17.55 -11.06 15.90
N ASP A 199 18.25 -10.74 14.80
CA ASP A 199 19.34 -9.76 14.78
C ASP A 199 18.88 -8.29 14.96
N GLU A 200 17.56 -8.03 14.98
CA GLU A 200 16.99 -6.72 15.28
C GLU A 200 16.68 -6.51 16.77
N LEU A 201 16.80 -7.56 17.59
CA LEU A 201 16.40 -7.54 18.98
C LEU A 201 17.59 -7.45 19.94
N ASP A 202 17.56 -6.47 20.81
CA ASP A 202 18.39 -6.37 21.99
C ASP A 202 17.51 -6.64 23.23
N LEU A 203 17.43 -7.91 23.62
CA LEU A 203 16.55 -8.32 24.72
C LEU A 203 17.08 -7.91 26.10
N ASP A 204 18.37 -7.66 26.23
CA ASP A 204 18.99 -7.25 27.50
C ASP A 204 18.71 -5.77 27.77
N ASN A 205 18.68 -4.94 26.71
CA ASN A 205 18.27 -3.54 26.77
C ASN A 205 16.78 -3.32 26.48
N ALA A 206 15.99 -4.40 26.39
CA ALA A 206 14.55 -4.39 26.14
C ALA A 206 14.18 -3.53 24.88
N ARG A 207 14.83 -3.78 23.74
CA ARG A 207 14.76 -2.95 22.55
C ARG A 207 14.61 -3.79 21.28
N TRP A 208 13.79 -3.30 20.35
CA TRP A 208 13.67 -3.83 19.00
C TRP A 208 13.96 -2.72 17.98
N ASP A 209 15.02 -2.88 17.21
CA ASP A 209 15.50 -1.92 16.23
C ASP A 209 15.09 -2.36 14.82
N ILE A 210 14.00 -1.80 14.32
CA ILE A 210 13.49 -2.11 12.97
C ILE A 210 14.24 -1.26 11.95
N PRO A 211 15.02 -1.84 11.03
CA PRO A 211 15.77 -1.08 10.05
C PRO A 211 14.85 -0.38 9.04
N GLY A 212 15.25 0.80 8.55
CA GLY A 212 14.47 1.59 7.61
C GLY A 212 14.10 0.86 6.32
N SER A 213 14.92 -0.09 5.87
CA SER A 213 14.63 -0.94 4.70
C SER A 213 13.33 -1.76 4.84
N ARG A 214 12.93 -2.09 6.08
CA ARG A 214 11.68 -2.81 6.38
C ARG A 214 10.50 -1.89 6.71
N MET A 215 10.77 -0.61 6.96
CA MET A 215 9.75 0.37 7.30
C MET A 215 9.08 0.94 6.05
N LYS A 216 7.76 1.21 6.15
CA LYS A 216 7.00 1.82 5.05
C LYS A 216 7.58 3.17 4.60
N MET A 217 8.08 3.97 5.55
CA MET A 217 8.62 5.31 5.31
C MET A 217 10.14 5.32 5.18
N LYS A 218 10.80 4.14 5.16
CA LYS A 218 12.26 3.97 5.05
C LYS A 218 13.08 4.64 6.16
N THR A 219 12.45 5.04 7.25
CA THR A 219 13.10 5.58 8.46
C THR A 219 13.22 4.46 9.50
N PRO A 220 14.39 4.23 10.13
CA PRO A 220 14.53 3.26 11.21
C PRO A 220 13.55 3.55 12.36
N HIS A 221 13.09 2.49 13.02
CA HIS A 221 12.13 2.62 14.13
C HIS A 221 12.56 1.79 15.32
N ILE A 222 12.70 2.43 16.48
CA ILE A 222 13.01 1.77 17.75
C ILE A 222 11.70 1.52 18.51
N VAL A 223 11.48 0.27 18.88
CA VAL A 223 10.34 -0.16 19.70
C VAL A 223 10.85 -0.56 21.08
N PRO A 224 10.59 0.23 22.14
CA PRO A 224 10.84 -0.20 23.51
C PRO A 224 9.96 -1.42 23.85
N LEU A 225 10.56 -2.43 24.47
CA LEU A 225 9.88 -3.66 24.85
C LEU A 225 9.53 -3.64 26.35
N SER A 226 8.31 -4.07 26.68
CA SER A 226 7.93 -4.32 28.06
C SER A 226 8.57 -5.62 28.58
N ARG A 227 8.58 -5.81 29.89
CA ARG A 227 9.03 -7.08 30.53
C ARG A 227 8.29 -8.29 29.97
N GLN A 228 6.99 -8.17 29.76
CA GLN A 228 6.14 -9.22 29.19
C GLN A 228 6.52 -9.53 27.73
N ALA A 229 6.81 -8.51 26.93
CA ALA A 229 7.26 -8.68 25.56
C ALA A 229 8.64 -9.37 25.50
N VAL A 230 9.57 -8.98 26.34
CA VAL A 230 10.89 -9.63 26.46
C VAL A 230 10.74 -11.11 26.87
N GLN A 231 9.91 -11.40 27.87
CA GLN A 231 9.66 -12.79 28.29
C GLN A 231 9.01 -13.62 27.18
N LEU A 232 8.05 -13.04 26.47
CA LEU A 232 7.41 -13.68 25.31
C LEU A 232 8.45 -13.98 24.22
N LEU A 233 9.34 -13.04 23.93
CA LEU A 233 10.39 -13.20 22.93
C LEU A 233 11.43 -14.26 23.33
N ARG A 234 11.81 -14.32 24.60
CA ARG A 234 12.66 -15.41 25.13
C ARG A 234 11.99 -16.78 24.95
N ASN A 235 10.70 -16.89 25.24
CA ASN A 235 9.94 -18.11 24.98
C ASN A 235 9.83 -18.43 23.48
N LEU A 236 9.63 -17.44 22.63
CA LEU A 236 9.62 -17.63 21.16
C LEU A 236 11.00 -18.08 20.65
N HIS A 237 12.09 -17.59 21.25
CA HIS A 237 13.45 -17.95 20.87
C HIS A 237 13.70 -19.46 21.02
N THR A 238 13.10 -20.13 22.00
CA THR A 238 13.21 -21.60 22.12
C THR A 238 12.60 -22.34 20.92
N LEU A 239 11.65 -21.71 20.21
CA LEU A 239 10.95 -22.30 19.06
C LEU A 239 11.61 -21.93 17.72
N THR A 240 12.07 -20.70 17.58
CA THR A 240 12.52 -20.15 16.29
C THR A 240 13.90 -19.47 16.34
N GLY A 241 14.59 -19.45 17.48
CA GLY A 241 15.87 -18.78 17.66
C GLY A 241 17.03 -19.34 16.83
N HIS A 242 16.92 -20.57 16.34
CA HIS A 242 17.85 -21.17 15.39
C HIS A 242 17.65 -20.68 13.95
N ARG A 243 16.68 -19.79 13.70
CA ARG A 243 16.34 -19.23 12.39
C ARG A 243 16.60 -17.72 12.37
N ALA A 244 16.62 -17.13 11.18
CA ALA A 244 16.77 -15.67 11.06
C ALA A 244 15.51 -14.88 11.46
N LEU A 245 14.32 -15.45 11.18
CA LEU A 245 13.03 -14.82 11.40
C LEU A 245 12.41 -15.23 12.73
N LEU A 246 11.76 -14.28 13.42
CA LEU A 246 10.94 -14.57 14.61
C LEU A 246 9.74 -15.43 14.23
N PHE A 247 9.10 -15.10 13.12
CA PHE A 247 7.85 -15.71 12.64
C PHE A 247 8.02 -16.28 11.24
N PRO A 248 8.76 -17.39 11.09
CA PRO A 248 8.96 -18.04 9.80
C PRO A 248 7.66 -18.63 9.26
N GLY A 249 7.57 -18.79 7.96
CA GLY A 249 6.44 -19.44 7.30
C GLY A 249 6.47 -20.97 7.49
N ASP A 250 5.32 -21.60 7.60
CA ASP A 250 5.19 -23.04 7.84
C ASP A 250 5.78 -23.91 6.73
N ARG A 251 5.65 -23.47 5.45
CA ARG A 251 6.14 -24.21 4.28
C ARG A 251 7.55 -23.85 3.87
N ASN A 252 7.94 -22.61 4.09
CA ASN A 252 9.26 -22.10 3.78
C ASN A 252 9.73 -21.21 4.91
N HIS A 253 10.65 -21.74 5.69
CA HIS A 253 11.17 -21.09 6.89
C HIS A 253 12.12 -19.92 6.62
N GLU A 254 12.60 -19.75 5.40
CA GLU A 254 13.39 -18.59 4.98
C GLU A 254 12.51 -17.37 4.65
N LYS A 255 11.21 -17.61 4.46
CA LYS A 255 10.22 -16.55 4.23
C LYS A 255 9.41 -16.31 5.51
N PRO A 256 8.97 -15.07 5.74
CA PRO A 256 8.10 -14.78 6.87
C PRO A 256 6.73 -15.48 6.72
N MET A 257 6.03 -15.66 7.84
CA MET A 257 4.63 -16.08 7.79
C MET A 257 3.81 -15.15 6.89
N SER A 258 2.71 -15.67 6.34
CA SER A 258 1.85 -14.88 5.46
C SER A 258 1.23 -13.68 6.20
N ASN A 259 1.08 -12.55 5.50
CA ASN A 259 0.32 -11.40 5.99
C ASN A 259 -1.11 -11.76 6.43
N ASN A 260 -1.68 -12.82 5.84
CA ASN A 260 -3.03 -13.28 6.16
C ASN A 260 -3.07 -14.21 7.37
N THR A 261 -1.94 -14.69 7.90
CA THR A 261 -1.92 -15.66 9.00
C THR A 261 -2.64 -15.12 10.24
N ILE A 262 -2.30 -13.91 10.67
CA ILE A 262 -2.96 -13.27 11.82
C ILE A 262 -4.44 -12.99 11.52
N LEU A 263 -4.76 -12.49 10.32
CA LEU A 263 -6.15 -12.25 9.92
C LEU A 263 -6.98 -13.54 9.96
N LYS A 264 -6.44 -14.64 9.43
CA LYS A 264 -7.12 -15.95 9.45
C LYS A 264 -7.24 -16.53 10.85
N ALA A 265 -6.27 -16.28 11.74
CA ALA A 265 -6.37 -16.65 13.16
C ALA A 265 -7.52 -15.88 13.84
N LEU A 266 -7.60 -14.56 13.63
CA LEU A 266 -8.72 -13.74 14.12
C LEU A 266 -10.07 -14.21 13.56
N GLU A 267 -10.17 -14.54 12.28
CA GLU A 267 -11.39 -15.09 11.66
C GLU A 267 -11.82 -16.41 12.31
N ARG A 268 -10.87 -17.34 12.58
CA ARG A 268 -11.14 -18.61 13.26
C ARG A 268 -11.66 -18.44 14.67
N MET A 269 -11.23 -17.38 15.36
CA MET A 269 -11.70 -17.03 16.71
C MET A 269 -13.04 -16.25 16.68
N GLY A 270 -13.70 -16.09 15.51
CA GLY A 270 -15.01 -15.40 15.39
C GLY A 270 -14.92 -13.89 15.15
N TYR A 271 -13.74 -13.35 14.90
CA TYR A 271 -13.55 -11.91 14.67
C TYR A 271 -13.53 -11.48 13.19
N LYS A 272 -14.04 -12.32 12.29
CA LYS A 272 -14.16 -11.97 10.86
C LYS A 272 -14.94 -10.67 10.66
N GLY A 273 -14.34 -9.70 9.97
CA GLY A 273 -14.95 -8.39 9.71
C GLY A 273 -15.04 -7.46 10.93
N ARG A 274 -14.66 -7.93 12.13
CA ARG A 274 -14.70 -7.16 13.38
C ARG A 274 -13.32 -6.70 13.84
N MET A 275 -12.28 -7.49 13.56
CA MET A 275 -10.90 -7.20 13.98
C MET A 275 -9.91 -7.54 12.88
N THR A 276 -8.84 -6.76 12.81
CA THR A 276 -7.70 -6.97 11.91
C THR A 276 -6.39 -6.74 12.68
N GLY A 277 -5.25 -7.15 12.11
CA GLY A 277 -3.94 -6.81 12.69
C GLY A 277 -3.73 -5.30 12.86
N HIS A 278 -4.31 -4.48 11.97
CA HIS A 278 -4.29 -3.02 12.12
C HIS A 278 -5.20 -2.51 13.26
N GLY A 279 -6.23 -3.28 13.63
CA GLY A 279 -7.14 -2.95 14.73
C GLY A 279 -6.42 -2.82 16.08
N PHE A 280 -5.39 -3.63 16.35
CA PHE A 280 -4.59 -3.52 17.58
C PHE A 280 -3.97 -2.13 17.75
N ARG A 281 -3.48 -1.52 16.67
CA ARG A 281 -2.93 -0.17 16.66
C ARG A 281 -3.98 0.89 17.01
N GLY A 282 -5.18 0.74 16.43
CA GLY A 282 -6.30 1.64 16.70
C GLY A 282 -6.80 1.56 18.14
N ILE A 283 -6.86 0.34 18.73
CA ILE A 283 -7.24 0.15 20.13
C ILE A 283 -6.17 0.74 21.05
N ALA A 284 -4.88 0.42 20.83
CA ALA A 284 -3.80 0.94 21.63
C ALA A 284 -3.76 2.48 21.61
N SER A 285 -3.84 3.07 20.41
CA SER A 285 -3.90 4.54 20.27
C SER A 285 -5.06 5.15 21.04
N THR A 286 -6.27 4.59 20.93
CA THR A 286 -7.44 5.10 21.65
C THR A 286 -7.25 5.03 23.15
N VAL A 287 -6.90 3.85 23.68
CA VAL A 287 -6.73 3.65 25.13
C VAL A 287 -5.62 4.53 25.71
N LEU A 288 -4.46 4.61 25.02
CA LEU A 288 -3.35 5.43 25.48
C LEU A 288 -3.70 6.92 25.53
N HIS A 289 -4.44 7.45 24.53
CA HIS A 289 -4.93 8.83 24.56
C HIS A 289 -5.94 9.04 25.70
N GLU A 290 -6.89 8.13 25.89
CA GLU A 290 -7.88 8.20 26.97
C GLU A 290 -7.23 8.16 28.35
N GLN A 291 -6.06 7.53 28.47
CA GLN A 291 -5.27 7.49 29.71
C GLN A 291 -4.26 8.63 29.85
N GLY A 292 -4.32 9.63 28.96
CA GLY A 292 -3.55 10.86 29.08
C GLY A 292 -2.07 10.76 28.69
N TRP A 293 -1.68 9.69 27.95
CA TRP A 293 -0.32 9.61 27.43
C TRP A 293 -0.07 10.68 26.37
N PRO A 294 1.12 11.32 26.33
CA PRO A 294 1.42 12.37 25.35
C PRO A 294 1.26 11.89 23.90
N HIS A 295 0.61 12.71 23.10
CA HIS A 295 0.31 12.41 21.69
C HIS A 295 1.57 12.06 20.90
N GLU A 296 2.64 12.83 21.07
CA GLU A 296 3.93 12.60 20.40
C GLU A 296 4.56 11.24 20.75
N HIS A 297 4.42 10.75 21.98
CA HIS A 297 4.92 9.43 22.36
C HIS A 297 4.14 8.31 21.65
N ILE A 298 2.82 8.48 21.55
CA ILE A 298 1.94 7.52 20.86
C ILE A 298 2.21 7.51 19.36
N GLU A 299 2.30 8.67 18.72
CA GLU A 299 2.55 8.80 17.28
C GLU A 299 3.93 8.25 16.90
N LEU A 300 4.97 8.53 17.70
CA LEU A 300 6.30 7.94 17.50
C LEU A 300 6.27 6.41 17.66
N GLN A 301 5.54 5.88 18.64
CA GLN A 301 5.39 4.43 18.81
C GLN A 301 4.64 3.79 17.64
N LEU A 302 3.68 4.49 17.06
CA LEU A 302 2.97 4.10 15.85
C LEU A 302 3.83 4.26 14.58
N ALA A 303 5.01 4.83 14.66
CA ALA A 303 5.83 5.22 13.51
C ALA A 303 5.01 6.00 12.48
N HIS A 304 4.20 6.96 12.94
CA HIS A 304 3.56 7.95 12.12
C HIS A 304 4.53 9.11 11.93
N GLN A 305 4.66 9.59 10.70
CA GLN A 305 5.41 10.82 10.45
C GLN A 305 4.54 12.02 10.81
N GLU A 306 5.13 13.02 11.41
CA GLU A 306 4.55 14.34 11.48
C GLU A 306 4.24 14.83 10.05
N ARG A 307 3.08 15.45 9.86
CA ARG A 307 2.63 15.90 8.54
C ARG A 307 3.36 17.16 8.07
N ASP A 308 4.08 17.80 8.97
CA ASP A 308 4.84 19.00 8.72
C ASP A 308 6.34 18.64 8.60
N ASP A 309 6.89 18.76 7.39
CA ASP A 309 8.29 18.50 7.09
C ASP A 309 9.22 19.39 7.92
N THR A 310 8.76 20.56 8.36
CA THR A 310 9.51 21.48 9.22
C THR A 310 9.63 20.94 10.64
N SER A 311 8.55 20.42 11.23
CA SER A 311 8.57 19.77 12.54
C SER A 311 9.41 18.48 12.53
N ALA A 312 9.32 17.69 11.45
CA ALA A 312 10.10 16.47 11.27
C ALA A 312 11.60 16.74 11.20
N ALA A 313 12.04 17.87 10.64
CA ALA A 313 13.44 18.25 10.55
C ALA A 313 14.06 18.67 11.92
N TYR A 314 13.23 19.15 12.86
CA TYR A 314 13.69 19.63 14.16
C TYR A 314 13.48 18.64 15.32
N ASN A 315 12.59 17.67 15.19
CA ASN A 315 12.25 16.74 16.27
C ASN A 315 13.01 15.42 16.14
N HIS A 316 14.29 15.41 16.55
CA HIS A 316 15.10 14.19 16.65
C HIS A 316 14.94 13.46 17.98
N ALA A 317 14.06 13.92 18.86
CA ALA A 317 13.83 13.30 20.15
C ALA A 317 13.07 11.99 19.97
N LEU A 318 13.65 10.87 20.39
CA LEU A 318 13.05 9.54 20.30
C LEU A 318 12.17 9.21 21.51
N TYR A 319 12.21 10.04 22.57
CA TYR A 319 11.49 9.83 23.85
C TYR A 319 11.58 8.39 24.36
N LEU A 320 12.75 7.74 24.26
CA LEU A 320 12.90 6.30 24.51
C LEU A 320 12.47 5.90 25.92
N LYS A 321 12.93 6.64 26.95
CA LYS A 321 12.57 6.34 28.35
C LYS A 321 11.09 6.58 28.64
N PRO A 322 10.47 7.73 28.26
CA PRO A 322 9.03 7.92 28.38
C PRO A 322 8.20 6.89 27.60
N ARG A 323 8.62 6.54 26.39
CA ARG A 323 7.95 5.50 25.60
C ARG A 323 8.11 4.11 26.23
N ALA A 324 9.25 3.77 26.81
CA ALA A 324 9.41 2.51 27.56
C ALA A 324 8.43 2.42 28.73
N ASN A 325 8.25 3.51 29.48
CA ASN A 325 7.25 3.57 30.55
C ASN A 325 5.82 3.38 30.00
N MET A 326 5.50 4.03 28.89
CA MET A 326 4.20 3.87 28.21
C MET A 326 3.96 2.42 27.76
N MET A 327 4.97 1.78 27.15
CA MET A 327 4.87 0.40 26.69
C MET A 327 4.78 -0.60 27.84
N GLN A 328 5.46 -0.33 28.95
CA GLN A 328 5.32 -1.15 30.16
C GLN A 328 3.91 -1.01 30.74
N TRP A 329 3.42 0.21 30.90
CA TRP A 329 2.05 0.47 31.36
C TRP A 329 1.01 -0.22 30.47
N TRP A 330 1.20 -0.13 29.12
CA TRP A 330 0.32 -0.77 28.16
C TRP A 330 0.27 -2.29 28.34
N SER A 331 1.41 -2.93 28.51
CA SER A 331 1.47 -4.39 28.73
C SER A 331 0.85 -4.80 30.06
N ASP A 332 1.06 -4.02 31.12
CA ASP A 332 0.41 -4.24 32.43
C ASP A 332 -1.12 -4.05 32.33
N TYR A 333 -1.59 -3.11 31.48
CA TYR A 333 -2.99 -2.95 31.16
C TYR A 333 -3.57 -4.19 30.46
N LEU A 334 -2.84 -4.75 29.47
CA LEU A 334 -3.26 -5.97 28.77
C LEU A 334 -3.36 -7.16 29.75
N ASP A 335 -2.42 -7.31 30.66
CA ASP A 335 -2.44 -8.38 31.68
C ASP A 335 -3.67 -8.25 32.60
N ARG A 336 -4.00 -7.03 33.04
CA ARG A 336 -5.24 -6.78 33.80
C ARG A 336 -6.50 -7.15 33.02
N CYS A 337 -6.53 -6.83 31.71
CA CYS A 337 -7.63 -7.23 30.83
C CYS A 337 -7.80 -8.74 30.76
N VAL A 338 -6.72 -9.51 30.69
CA VAL A 338 -6.77 -10.99 30.67
C VAL A 338 -7.27 -11.51 32.02
N ALA A 339 -6.76 -10.96 33.14
CA ALA A 339 -7.12 -11.36 34.49
C ALA A 339 -8.56 -11.02 34.88
N GLY A 340 -9.29 -10.21 34.09
CA GLY A 340 -10.66 -9.81 34.41
C GLY A 340 -10.77 -8.76 35.52
N ALA A 341 -9.67 -8.10 35.88
CA ALA A 341 -9.67 -7.01 36.85
C ALA A 341 -10.33 -5.76 36.26
N SER A 342 -11.14 -5.06 37.07
CA SER A 342 -11.70 -3.77 36.67
C SER A 342 -10.57 -2.76 36.46
N VAL A 343 -10.53 -2.17 35.27
CA VAL A 343 -9.53 -1.15 34.93
C VAL A 343 -10.07 0.18 35.46
N THR A 344 -9.61 0.61 36.64
CA THR A 344 -9.81 1.98 37.13
C THR A 344 -8.95 2.92 36.30
N SER A 345 -9.53 4.05 35.84
CA SER A 345 -8.78 5.10 35.16
C SER A 345 -7.69 5.66 36.08
N PHE A 346 -6.47 5.76 35.57
CA PHE A 346 -5.41 6.49 36.24
C PHE A 346 -5.73 8.00 36.11
N HIS A 347 -6.28 8.62 37.17
CA HIS A 347 -6.07 10.03 37.37
C HIS A 347 -4.60 10.21 37.78
N LYS A 348 -3.85 10.89 36.95
CA LYS A 348 -2.54 11.42 37.29
C LYS A 348 -2.81 12.51 38.33
N ASP A 349 -2.58 12.24 39.60
CA ASP A 349 -2.41 13.30 40.55
C ASP A 349 -1.22 14.13 40.12
N ALA A 350 -1.50 15.38 39.80
CA ALA A 350 -0.51 16.38 39.44
C ALA A 350 0.36 16.66 40.68
N ALA A 351 1.66 16.47 40.57
CA ALA A 351 2.68 17.11 41.36
C ALA A 351 3.88 17.42 40.45
#